data_f4ac62e80a3ecca99502887429b8c0d5
#
_entry.id   f4ac62e80a3ecca99502887429b8c0d5
#
_cell.length_a   1.000
_cell.length_b   1.000
_cell.length_c   1.000
_cell.angle_alpha   90.00
_cell.angle_beta   90.00
_cell.angle_gamma   90.00
#
_symmetry.space_group_name_H-M   'P 1'
#
loop_
_entity.id
_entity.type
_entity.pdbx_description
1 polymer ?
#
loop_
_entity_poly.entity_id
_entity_poly.type
_entity_poly.pdbx_seq_one_letter_code
_entity_poly.pdbx_strand_id
1 'polypeptide(L)'
;MPIQFKENLVAFAVGRRVNMEEWNTLTRTKEGSGTLGFGVPVKPGTGAHTCVQITATTGENVLGITEASQVLPRPGDGYAQYDNVGICESGVIGVLLGANVTKGAAARWNTANSTWTGAAQSATVVTIPGAQFEEDGVSGAVGV
;
A
#
# COMPACT_ATOMS: atom_id res chain seq x y z
N MET A 1 8.14 -20.11 -32.34
CA MET A 1 7.19 -20.18 -31.24
C MET A 1 6.27 -18.98 -31.29
N PRO A 2 4.97 -19.17 -31.34
CA PRO A 2 4.07 -18.02 -31.25
C PRO A 2 4.18 -17.38 -29.88
N ILE A 3 4.28 -16.05 -29.85
CA ILE A 3 4.24 -15.28 -28.63
C ILE A 3 2.77 -15.25 -28.17
N GLN A 4 2.50 -15.83 -27.02
CA GLN A 4 1.16 -15.72 -26.40
C GLN A 4 1.13 -14.48 -25.51
N PHE A 5 0.30 -13.52 -25.89
CA PHE A 5 -0.03 -12.41 -25.02
C PHE A 5 -1.10 -12.88 -24.02
N LYS A 6 -0.83 -12.70 -22.73
CA LYS A 6 -1.87 -12.92 -21.72
C LYS A 6 -2.80 -11.72 -21.73
N GLU A 7 -4.08 -11.97 -21.93
CA GLU A 7 -5.10 -10.92 -21.88
C GLU A 7 -5.27 -10.33 -20.49
N ASN A 8 -4.98 -11.11 -19.46
CA ASN A 8 -5.01 -10.65 -18.08
C ASN A 8 -3.60 -10.33 -17.61
N LEU A 9 -3.42 -9.14 -17.10
CA LEU A 9 -2.19 -8.76 -16.43
C LEU A 9 -1.94 -9.72 -15.27
N VAL A 10 -0.76 -10.33 -15.24
CA VAL A 10 -0.36 -11.22 -14.16
C VAL A 10 -0.29 -10.42 -12.86
N ALA A 11 -0.64 -11.06 -11.75
CA ALA A 11 -0.59 -10.46 -10.42
C ALA A 11 0.65 -9.59 -10.22
N PHE A 12 0.42 -8.33 -9.90
CA PHE A 12 1.48 -7.38 -9.62
C PHE A 12 2.06 -7.64 -8.22
N ALA A 13 3.32 -7.31 -8.04
CA ALA A 13 3.90 -7.35 -6.70
C ALA A 13 3.34 -6.20 -5.84
N VAL A 14 3.23 -6.46 -4.54
CA VAL A 14 2.78 -5.46 -3.56
C VAL A 14 3.68 -4.23 -3.61
N GLY A 15 3.08 -3.05 -3.61
CA GLY A 15 3.77 -1.76 -3.66
C GLY A 15 4.26 -1.34 -5.03
N ARG A 16 3.92 -2.07 -6.10
CA ARG A 16 4.33 -1.72 -7.46
C ARG A 16 3.24 -0.97 -8.21
N ARG A 17 3.68 -0.08 -9.09
CA ARG A 17 2.82 0.58 -10.05
C ARG A 17 2.21 -0.46 -11.00
N VAL A 18 0.90 -0.36 -11.22
CA VAL A 18 0.15 -1.31 -12.04
C VAL A 18 0.12 -0.91 -13.51
N ASN A 19 0.03 0.37 -13.80
CA ASN A 19 -0.12 0.89 -15.17
C ASN A 19 0.63 2.21 -15.36
N MET A 20 0.45 2.82 -16.53
CA MET A 20 1.08 4.07 -16.93
C MET A 20 0.23 5.32 -16.59
N GLU A 21 -0.78 5.20 -15.75
CA GLU A 21 -1.59 6.33 -15.32
C GLU A 21 -0.76 7.34 -14.53
N GLU A 22 -1.31 8.53 -14.34
CA GLU A 22 -0.68 9.59 -13.57
C GLU A 22 -0.25 9.05 -12.20
N TRP A 23 1.01 9.31 -11.88
CA TRP A 23 1.63 8.80 -10.66
C TRP A 23 2.37 9.92 -9.96
N ASN A 24 2.01 10.18 -8.72
CA ASN A 24 2.68 11.17 -7.91
C ASN A 24 3.31 10.52 -6.69
N THR A 25 4.62 10.71 -6.53
CA THR A 25 5.42 10.13 -5.45
C THR A 25 6.01 11.22 -4.60
N LEU A 26 5.96 11.04 -3.29
CA LEU A 26 6.73 11.84 -2.35
C LEU A 26 7.68 10.95 -1.55
N THR A 27 8.71 11.55 -0.98
CA THR A 27 9.74 10.83 -0.21
C THR A 27 9.76 11.33 1.23
N ARG A 28 9.80 10.37 2.17
CA ARG A 28 9.94 10.66 3.59
C ARG A 28 10.94 9.67 4.20
N THR A 29 11.50 10.03 5.33
CA THR A 29 12.39 9.15 6.10
C THR A 29 11.58 8.28 7.06
N LYS A 30 11.83 6.98 7.07
CA LYS A 30 11.16 6.08 8.01
C LYS A 30 11.60 6.38 9.44
N GLU A 31 10.63 6.69 10.29
CA GLU A 31 10.82 6.90 11.72
C GLU A 31 10.56 5.61 12.50
N GLY A 32 11.35 5.41 13.56
CA GLY A 32 11.18 4.27 14.46
C GLY A 32 11.84 2.98 13.99
N SER A 33 12.05 2.07 14.92
CA SER A 33 12.59 0.73 14.68
C SER A 33 11.56 -0.18 13.99
N GLY A 34 11.99 -1.34 13.54
CA GLY A 34 11.15 -2.29 12.83
C GLY A 34 11.14 -2.07 11.33
N THR A 35 10.39 -2.90 10.63
CA THR A 35 10.29 -2.90 9.17
C THR A 35 8.97 -2.30 8.72
N LEU A 36 9.02 -1.33 7.81
CA LEU A 36 7.86 -0.79 7.12
C LEU A 36 7.69 -1.51 5.79
N GLY A 37 6.62 -2.28 5.65
CA GLY A 37 6.34 -3.05 4.43
C GLY A 37 6.02 -2.16 3.22
N PHE A 38 5.94 -2.79 2.05
CA PHE A 38 5.46 -2.16 0.82
C PHE A 38 3.95 -2.24 0.73
N GLY A 39 3.33 -1.29 0.04
CA GLY A 39 1.88 -1.27 -0.15
C GLY A 39 1.08 -0.99 1.13
N VAL A 40 1.66 -0.35 2.12
CA VAL A 40 1.00 0.00 3.39
C VAL A 40 0.75 1.49 3.50
N PRO A 41 -0.35 1.93 4.13
CA PRO A 41 -0.63 3.34 4.31
C PRO A 41 0.26 3.93 5.41
N VAL A 42 0.75 5.14 5.19
CA VAL A 42 1.62 5.86 6.11
C VAL A 42 1.09 7.24 6.43
N LYS A 43 1.47 7.75 7.59
CA LYS A 43 1.18 9.09 8.07
C LYS A 43 2.47 9.84 8.41
N PRO A 44 2.44 11.18 8.59
CA PRO A 44 3.59 11.91 9.10
C PRO A 44 4.05 11.37 10.45
N GLY A 45 5.36 11.25 10.64
CA GLY A 45 5.96 10.97 11.94
C GLY A 45 6.07 12.22 12.81
N THR A 46 6.78 12.11 13.94
CA THR A 46 7.01 13.23 14.86
C THR A 46 8.13 14.15 14.38
N GLY A 47 9.12 13.62 13.67
CA GLY A 47 10.21 14.40 13.10
C GLY A 47 9.82 15.11 11.80
N ALA A 48 10.62 16.09 11.40
CA ALA A 48 10.44 16.75 10.12
C ALA A 48 10.72 15.78 8.97
N HIS A 49 9.84 15.75 7.97
CA HIS A 49 9.95 14.89 6.78
C HIS A 49 10.05 13.38 7.09
N THR A 50 9.43 12.93 8.17
CA THR A 50 9.37 11.51 8.55
C THR A 50 8.00 10.90 8.27
N CYS A 51 7.95 9.57 8.23
CA CYS A 51 6.71 8.83 8.10
C CYS A 51 6.69 7.57 8.99
N VAL A 52 5.50 7.17 9.39
CA VAL A 52 5.24 5.93 10.12
C VAL A 52 3.99 5.25 9.57
N GLN A 53 3.89 3.93 9.77
CA GLN A 53 2.68 3.20 9.40
C GLN A 53 1.49 3.66 10.24
N ILE A 54 0.30 3.64 9.65
CA ILE A 54 -0.95 3.92 10.35
C ILE A 54 -1.23 2.81 11.35
N THR A 55 -1.50 3.19 12.61
CA THR A 55 -1.80 2.26 13.70
C THR A 55 -3.13 2.56 14.39
N ALA A 56 -3.65 3.76 14.24
CA ALA A 56 -4.94 4.17 14.85
C ALA A 56 -6.05 4.21 13.81
N THR A 57 -7.29 4.17 14.26
CA THR A 57 -8.48 4.04 13.41
C THR A 57 -9.20 5.34 13.12
N THR A 58 -8.83 6.42 13.78
CA THR A 58 -9.48 7.73 13.64
C THR A 58 -8.45 8.86 13.68
N GLY A 59 -8.74 9.95 12.96
CA GLY A 59 -7.94 11.18 13.00
C GLY A 59 -6.57 11.09 12.34
N GLU A 60 -6.31 10.05 11.55
CA GLU A 60 -5.04 9.87 10.89
C GLU A 60 -4.92 10.73 9.63
N ASN A 61 -3.81 11.44 9.53
CA ASN A 61 -3.47 12.18 8.32
C ASN A 61 -2.66 11.29 7.37
N VAL A 62 -3.33 10.68 6.41
CA VAL A 62 -2.69 9.73 5.48
C VAL A 62 -1.87 10.49 4.45
N LEU A 63 -0.58 10.19 4.36
CA LEU A 63 0.29 10.70 3.30
C LEU A 63 0.09 9.95 1.98
N GLY A 64 -0.03 8.64 2.04
CA GLY A 64 -0.16 7.77 0.89
C GLY A 64 0.21 6.33 1.22
N ILE A 65 0.54 5.56 0.19
CA ILE A 65 0.87 4.14 0.28
C ILE A 65 2.34 3.94 -0.11
N THR A 66 3.07 3.12 0.66
CA THR A 66 4.49 2.87 0.39
C THR A 66 4.70 2.12 -0.92
N GLU A 67 5.67 2.57 -1.70
CA GLU A 67 6.08 1.93 -2.95
C GLU A 67 7.15 0.87 -2.69
N ALA A 68 7.18 -0.18 -3.53
CA ALA A 68 8.26 -1.17 -3.50
C ALA A 68 9.58 -0.55 -3.96
N SER A 69 10.64 -0.77 -3.20
CA SER A 69 11.99 -0.37 -3.59
C SER A 69 12.73 -1.56 -4.18
N GLN A 70 13.36 -1.35 -5.34
CA GLN A 70 14.24 -2.35 -5.95
C GLN A 70 15.70 -2.17 -5.58
N VAL A 71 16.03 -1.06 -4.92
CA VAL A 71 17.40 -0.64 -4.64
C VAL A 71 17.91 -1.14 -3.28
N LEU A 72 17.00 -1.62 -2.43
CA LEU A 72 17.36 -2.07 -1.09
C LEU A 72 17.59 -3.60 -1.08
N PRO A 73 18.85 -4.06 -1.11
CA PRO A 73 19.16 -5.48 -0.99
C PRO A 73 19.00 -5.90 0.48
N ARG A 74 17.77 -6.11 0.94
CA ARG A 74 17.49 -6.50 2.31
C ARG A 74 16.77 -7.83 2.36
N PRO A 75 17.09 -8.69 3.33
CA PRO A 75 16.24 -9.82 3.64
C PRO A 75 14.89 -9.28 4.16
N GLY A 76 13.82 -9.61 3.47
CA GLY A 76 12.47 -9.11 3.77
C GLY A 76 12.14 -7.84 2.99
N ASP A 77 10.91 -7.80 2.49
CA ASP A 77 10.42 -6.70 1.67
C ASP A 77 9.96 -5.53 2.55
N GLY A 78 10.85 -4.56 2.77
CA GLY A 78 10.48 -3.41 3.57
C GLY A 78 11.61 -2.40 3.78
N TYR A 79 11.23 -1.27 4.37
CA TYR A 79 12.13 -0.19 4.74
C TYR A 79 12.54 -0.32 6.21
N ALA A 80 13.82 -0.15 6.48
CA ALA A 80 14.34 -0.07 7.84
C ALA A 80 14.33 1.38 8.35
N GLN A 81 14.61 1.55 9.64
CA GLN A 81 14.73 2.88 10.24
C GLN A 81 15.75 3.74 9.46
N TYR A 82 15.43 5.00 9.25
CA TYR A 82 16.18 6.01 8.50
C TYR A 82 16.29 5.79 6.99
N ASP A 83 15.65 4.78 6.44
CA ASP A 83 15.54 4.64 4.98
C ASP A 83 14.65 5.73 4.38
N ASN A 84 14.96 6.13 3.16
CA ASN A 84 14.08 6.98 2.36
C ASN A 84 12.95 6.13 1.77
N VAL A 85 11.73 6.44 2.17
CA VAL A 85 10.53 5.73 1.75
C VAL A 85 9.90 6.45 0.57
N GLY A 86 9.71 5.75 -0.54
CA GLY A 86 8.87 6.21 -1.64
C GLY A 86 7.40 6.01 -1.27
N ILE A 87 6.59 7.05 -1.39
CA ILE A 87 5.18 7.05 -1.02
C ILE A 87 4.36 7.46 -2.23
N CYS A 88 3.45 6.59 -2.67
CA CYS A 88 2.48 6.90 -3.70
C CYS A 88 1.38 7.78 -3.11
N GLU A 89 1.33 9.03 -3.54
CA GLU A 89 0.30 9.99 -3.15
C GLU A 89 -0.93 9.87 -4.06
N SER A 90 -0.69 9.64 -5.35
CA SER A 90 -1.74 9.35 -6.32
C SER A 90 -1.23 8.37 -7.39
N GLY A 91 -2.10 7.47 -7.85
CA GLY A 91 -1.77 6.46 -8.84
C GLY A 91 -2.45 5.13 -8.53
N VAL A 92 -2.14 4.11 -9.30
CA VAL A 92 -2.68 2.75 -9.15
C VAL A 92 -1.57 1.81 -8.68
N ILE A 93 -1.75 1.19 -7.53
CA ILE A 93 -0.72 0.42 -6.85
C ILE A 93 -1.24 -0.95 -6.42
N GLY A 94 -0.39 -1.97 -6.45
CA GLY A 94 -0.68 -3.31 -5.95
C GLY A 94 -0.61 -3.37 -4.42
N VAL A 95 -1.59 -4.00 -3.79
CA VAL A 95 -1.68 -4.14 -2.33
C VAL A 95 -2.04 -5.57 -1.92
N LEU A 96 -1.67 -5.97 -0.71
CA LEU A 96 -2.01 -7.28 -0.18
C LEU A 96 -3.42 -7.28 0.41
N LEU A 97 -4.28 -8.15 -0.12
CA LEU A 97 -5.67 -8.28 0.34
C LEU A 97 -5.79 -9.25 1.50
N GLY A 98 -6.53 -8.84 2.54
CA GLY A 98 -6.89 -9.70 3.67
C GLY A 98 -8.31 -10.26 3.61
N ALA A 99 -9.08 -9.81 2.63
CA ALA A 99 -10.46 -10.25 2.40
C ALA A 99 -10.80 -10.14 0.91
N ASN A 100 -11.88 -10.78 0.48
CA ASN A 100 -12.40 -10.60 -0.87
C ASN A 100 -12.91 -9.17 -1.04
N VAL A 101 -12.61 -8.57 -2.17
CA VAL A 101 -12.99 -7.19 -2.49
C VAL A 101 -13.67 -7.14 -3.86
N THR A 102 -14.49 -6.13 -4.07
CA THR A 102 -15.16 -5.88 -5.35
C THR A 102 -14.68 -4.57 -5.94
N LYS A 103 -14.64 -4.51 -7.26
CA LYS A 103 -14.31 -3.30 -8.02
C LYS A 103 -15.18 -2.11 -7.57
N GLY A 104 -14.54 -0.98 -7.33
CA GLY A 104 -15.21 0.25 -6.91
C GLY A 104 -15.48 0.35 -5.41
N ALA A 105 -15.24 -0.72 -4.62
CA ALA A 105 -15.37 -0.65 -3.18
C ALA A 105 -14.30 0.26 -2.57
N ALA A 106 -14.65 0.98 -1.50
CA ALA A 106 -13.69 1.81 -0.78
C ALA A 106 -12.57 0.94 -0.19
N ALA A 107 -11.32 1.33 -0.42
CA ALA A 107 -10.18 0.63 0.14
C ALA A 107 -9.97 1.06 1.59
N ARG A 108 -9.89 0.08 2.48
CA ARG A 108 -9.67 0.26 3.91
C ARG A 108 -8.52 -0.60 4.39
N TRP A 109 -7.86 -0.12 5.42
CA TRP A 109 -6.72 -0.77 6.02
C TRP A 109 -7.10 -1.46 7.33
N ASN A 110 -6.79 -2.74 7.44
CA ASN A 110 -6.98 -3.49 8.67
C ASN A 110 -5.69 -3.45 9.50
N THR A 111 -5.73 -2.73 10.62
CA THR A 111 -4.57 -2.55 11.50
C THR A 111 -4.21 -3.81 12.29
N ALA A 112 -5.16 -4.75 12.46
CA ALA A 112 -4.93 -5.97 13.22
C ALA A 112 -4.03 -6.97 12.49
N ASN A 113 -4.17 -7.10 11.16
CA ASN A 113 -3.41 -8.05 10.36
C ASN A 113 -2.58 -7.41 9.23
N SER A 114 -2.54 -6.09 9.17
CA SER A 114 -1.76 -5.32 8.20
C SER A 114 -2.09 -5.69 6.74
N THR A 115 -3.36 -5.75 6.43
CA THR A 115 -3.88 -6.05 5.09
C THR A 115 -4.96 -5.07 4.67
N TRP A 116 -5.23 -5.03 3.36
CA TRP A 116 -6.29 -4.21 2.80
C TRP A 116 -7.61 -4.98 2.73
N THR A 117 -8.71 -4.27 2.95
CA THR A 117 -10.06 -4.85 2.98
C THR A 117 -11.10 -3.87 2.46
N GLY A 118 -12.22 -4.41 1.97
CA GLY A 118 -13.43 -3.65 1.66
C GLY A 118 -14.46 -3.62 2.81
N ALA A 119 -14.15 -4.22 3.96
CA ALA A 119 -15.05 -4.26 5.11
C ALA A 119 -15.35 -2.85 5.64
N ALA A 120 -16.48 -2.69 6.32
CA ALA A 120 -16.87 -1.42 6.92
C ALA A 120 -15.88 -0.97 8.00
N GLN A 121 -15.75 0.34 8.18
CA GLN A 121 -14.91 0.91 9.23
C GLN A 121 -15.31 0.38 10.62
N SER A 122 -14.32 0.00 11.41
CA SER A 122 -14.51 -0.54 12.75
C SER A 122 -13.36 -0.11 13.67
N ALA A 123 -13.25 -0.73 14.83
CA ALA A 123 -12.15 -0.47 15.78
C ALA A 123 -10.76 -0.83 15.22
N THR A 124 -10.68 -1.68 14.18
CA THR A 124 -9.41 -2.12 13.56
C THR A 124 -9.32 -1.80 12.07
N VAL A 125 -10.40 -1.33 11.44
CA VAL A 125 -10.46 -1.05 10.00
C VAL A 125 -10.57 0.45 9.78
N VAL A 126 -9.60 1.02 9.08
CA VAL A 126 -9.47 2.45 8.80
C VAL A 126 -9.81 2.75 7.36
N THR A 127 -10.65 3.73 7.11
CA THR A 127 -10.89 4.24 5.76
C THR A 127 -9.72 5.09 5.30
N ILE A 128 -9.17 4.77 4.13
CA ILE A 128 -8.13 5.57 3.50
C ILE A 128 -8.82 6.54 2.53
N PRO A 129 -8.75 7.86 2.77
CA PRO A 129 -9.45 8.84 1.95
C PRO A 129 -9.06 8.75 0.46
N GLY A 130 -10.05 8.72 -0.41
CA GLY A 130 -9.84 8.70 -1.87
C GLY A 130 -9.34 7.39 -2.45
N ALA A 131 -9.16 6.35 -1.65
CA ALA A 131 -8.72 5.03 -2.13
C ALA A 131 -9.92 4.13 -2.44
N GLN A 132 -9.85 3.43 -3.57
CA GLN A 132 -10.82 2.43 -3.97
C GLN A 132 -10.14 1.29 -4.74
N PHE A 133 -10.77 0.13 -4.78
CA PHE A 133 -10.28 -1.00 -5.56
C PHE A 133 -10.66 -0.85 -7.04
N GLU A 134 -9.69 -1.07 -7.93
CA GLU A 134 -9.88 -0.98 -9.38
C GLU A 134 -10.42 -2.27 -9.99
N GLU A 135 -10.28 -3.39 -9.28
CA GLU A 135 -10.75 -4.70 -9.75
C GLU A 135 -11.18 -5.60 -8.59
N ASP A 136 -11.91 -6.68 -8.92
CA ASP A 136 -12.25 -7.71 -7.96
C ASP A 136 -10.99 -8.46 -7.51
N GLY A 137 -10.92 -8.82 -6.24
CA GLY A 137 -9.79 -9.55 -5.68
C GLY A 137 -10.21 -10.54 -4.61
N VAL A 138 -9.34 -11.51 -4.33
CA VAL A 138 -9.54 -12.53 -3.32
C VAL A 138 -8.57 -12.40 -2.17
N SER A 139 -8.96 -12.83 -0.99
CA SER A 139 -8.13 -12.82 0.21
C SER A 139 -6.80 -13.55 -0.01
N GLY A 140 -5.70 -12.96 0.44
CA GLY A 140 -4.36 -13.50 0.30
C GLY A 140 -3.67 -13.18 -1.04
N ALA A 141 -4.39 -12.63 -2.02
CA ALA A 141 -3.84 -12.22 -3.30
C ALA A 141 -3.38 -10.75 -3.29
N VAL A 142 -2.64 -10.36 -4.31
CA VAL A 142 -2.34 -8.96 -4.58
C VAL A 142 -3.53 -8.35 -5.32
N GLY A 143 -4.11 -7.31 -4.74
CA GLY A 143 -5.19 -6.53 -5.35
C GLY A 143 -4.68 -5.19 -5.89
N VAL A 144 -5.55 -4.48 -6.60
CA VAL A 144 -5.29 -3.19 -7.24
C VAL A 144 -6.33 -2.16 -6.84
#